data_ec840c7d9c8a5293297bdb1581643602
#
_entry.id   ec840c7d9c8a5293297bdb1581643602
#
_cell.length_a   1.000
_cell.length_b   1.000
_cell.length_c   1.000
_cell.angle_alpha   90.00
_cell.angle_beta   90.00
_cell.angle_gamma   90.00
#
_symmetry.space_group_name_H-M   'P 1'
#
loop_
_entity.id
_entity.type
_entity.pdbx_description
1 polymer ?
#
loop_
_entity_poly.entity_id
_entity_poly.type
_entity_poly.pdbx_seq_one_letter_code
_entity_poly.pdbx_strand_id
1 'polypeptide(L)'
;MIKNISDLKRDDMFFLLAGPCVIEGEDMALRIAERVVKITDKLHIPYVFKGSYRKANRSRLDSFTGIGDEKALKILAKVRSTFDVPVVTDIHTASEAEMAAEYVDVLQIPAFLCRQTDLLVAAARTGRIVKNLS
;
A
#
# COMPACT_ATOMS: atom_id res chain seq x y z
N MET A 1 11.61 5.65 -14.71
CA MET A 1 10.81 4.91 -13.68
C MET A 1 11.58 4.90 -12.39
N ILE A 2 10.94 5.22 -11.30
CA ILE A 2 11.57 5.15 -9.97
C ILE A 2 11.52 3.72 -9.48
N LYS A 3 12.68 3.11 -9.36
CA LYS A 3 12.84 1.70 -9.00
C LYS A 3 13.06 1.47 -7.51
N ASN A 4 13.40 2.53 -6.79
CA ASN A 4 13.71 2.45 -5.36
C ASN A 4 12.93 3.51 -4.61
N ILE A 5 12.40 3.14 -3.44
CA ILE A 5 11.63 4.05 -2.61
C ILE A 5 12.47 5.25 -2.12
N SER A 6 13.77 5.09 -1.98
CA SER A 6 14.69 6.19 -1.66
C SER A 6 14.68 7.28 -2.74
N ASP A 7 14.38 6.92 -3.99
CA ASP A 7 14.32 7.87 -5.09
C ASP A 7 13.08 8.79 -5.03
N LEU A 8 12.13 8.47 -4.14
CA LEU A 8 10.96 9.32 -3.89
C LEU A 8 11.30 10.60 -3.13
N LYS A 9 12.45 10.63 -2.45
CA LYS A 9 12.91 11.80 -1.71
C LYS A 9 13.66 12.77 -2.64
N ARG A 10 12.93 13.43 -3.49
CA ARG A 10 13.46 14.50 -4.35
C ARG A 10 12.88 15.83 -3.90
N ASP A 11 13.76 16.79 -3.66
CA ASP A 11 13.40 18.10 -3.08
C ASP A 11 12.52 18.96 -4.00
N ASP A 12 12.48 18.62 -5.28
CA ASP A 12 11.82 19.40 -6.33
C ASP A 12 10.51 18.79 -6.86
N MET A 13 10.12 17.59 -6.36
CA MET A 13 8.96 16.87 -6.91
C MET A 13 8.11 16.22 -5.84
N PHE A 14 6.80 16.23 -6.07
CA PHE A 14 5.88 15.35 -5.34
C PHE A 14 5.91 13.94 -5.93
N PHE A 15 5.47 12.97 -5.17
CA PHE A 15 5.21 11.61 -5.63
C PHE A 15 3.73 11.26 -5.41
N LEU A 16 3.23 10.34 -6.21
CA LEU A 16 1.84 9.93 -6.18
C LEU A 16 1.69 8.60 -5.43
N LEU A 17 0.82 8.59 -4.42
CA LEU A 17 0.31 7.37 -3.78
C LEU A 17 -1.13 7.18 -4.24
N ALA A 18 -1.38 6.20 -5.09
CA ALA A 18 -2.71 5.97 -5.63
C ALA A 18 -2.97 4.51 -5.94
N GLY A 19 -4.22 4.12 -5.86
CA GLY A 19 -4.69 2.77 -6.15
C GLY A 19 -6.10 2.54 -5.63
N PRO A 20 -6.61 1.31 -5.71
CA PRO A 20 -7.95 1.00 -5.23
C PRO A 20 -8.04 1.12 -3.70
N CYS A 21 -9.20 1.51 -3.21
CA CYS A 21 -9.45 1.59 -1.78
C CYS A 21 -9.24 0.24 -1.08
N VAL A 22 -9.65 -0.85 -1.76
CA VAL A 22 -9.44 -2.23 -1.31
C VAL A 22 -9.18 -3.11 -2.54
N ILE A 23 -8.35 -4.14 -2.38
CA ILE A 23 -8.10 -5.11 -3.45
C ILE A 23 -9.31 -6.02 -3.57
N GLU A 24 -10.01 -5.93 -4.68
CA GLU A 24 -11.20 -6.73 -4.99
C GLU A 24 -10.90 -7.93 -5.90
N GLY A 25 -9.76 -7.93 -6.58
CA GLY A 25 -9.30 -9.00 -7.45
C GLY A 25 -8.00 -8.65 -8.16
N GLU A 26 -7.35 -9.67 -8.70
CA GLU A 26 -6.06 -9.52 -9.38
C GLU A 26 -6.18 -8.70 -10.66
N ASP A 27 -7.15 -9.03 -11.51
CA ASP A 27 -7.34 -8.36 -12.80
C ASP A 27 -7.59 -6.85 -12.63
N MET A 28 -8.46 -6.49 -11.71
CA MET A 28 -8.75 -5.09 -11.39
C MET A 28 -7.52 -4.35 -10.89
N ALA A 29 -6.76 -4.95 -9.97
CA ALA A 29 -5.55 -4.33 -9.42
C ALA A 29 -4.50 -4.10 -10.50
N LEU A 30 -4.24 -5.09 -11.35
CA LEU A 30 -3.28 -4.98 -12.45
C LEU A 30 -3.70 -3.92 -13.49
N ARG A 31 -4.99 -3.86 -13.83
CA ARG A 31 -5.50 -2.86 -14.78
C ARG A 31 -5.38 -1.44 -14.25
N ILE A 32 -5.70 -1.23 -12.98
CA ILE A 32 -5.54 0.08 -12.33
C ILE A 32 -4.05 0.48 -12.32
N ALA A 33 -3.18 -0.43 -11.88
CA ALA A 33 -1.74 -0.18 -11.84
C ALA A 33 -1.19 0.16 -13.22
N GLU A 34 -1.53 -0.61 -14.25
CA GLU A 34 -1.10 -0.36 -15.63
C GLU A 34 -1.52 1.04 -16.10
N ARG A 35 -2.76 1.41 -15.85
CA ARG A 35 -3.28 2.71 -16.26
C ARG A 35 -2.54 3.87 -15.59
N VAL A 36 -2.34 3.78 -14.28
CA VAL A 36 -1.66 4.84 -13.53
C VAL A 36 -0.17 4.90 -13.87
N VAL A 37 0.50 3.75 -14.03
CA VAL A 37 1.90 3.70 -14.46
C VAL A 37 2.09 4.39 -15.80
N LYS A 38 1.23 4.16 -16.79
CA LYS A 38 1.30 4.84 -18.09
C LYS A 38 1.19 6.35 -17.96
N ILE A 39 0.30 6.83 -17.09
CA ILE A 39 0.12 8.27 -16.88
C ILE A 39 1.32 8.88 -16.16
N THR A 40 1.77 8.24 -15.08
CA THR A 40 2.88 8.75 -14.27
C THR A 40 4.21 8.71 -15.01
N ASP A 41 4.46 7.66 -15.80
CA ASP A 41 5.66 7.60 -16.65
C ASP A 41 5.67 8.72 -17.68
N LYS A 42 4.54 8.99 -18.33
CA LYS A 42 4.41 10.08 -19.28
C LYS A 42 4.67 11.45 -18.67
N LEU A 43 4.24 11.65 -17.43
CA LEU A 43 4.38 12.91 -16.70
C LEU A 43 5.65 12.99 -15.86
N HIS A 44 6.46 11.92 -15.84
CA HIS A 44 7.66 11.79 -14.99
C HIS A 44 7.37 11.97 -13.50
N ILE A 45 6.23 11.48 -13.05
CA ILE A 45 5.81 11.52 -11.64
C ILE A 45 6.21 10.22 -10.96
N PRO A 46 6.96 10.27 -9.85
CA PRO A 46 7.22 9.09 -9.00
C PRO A 46 5.91 8.49 -8.49
N TYR A 47 5.77 7.17 -8.58
CA TYR A 47 4.53 6.48 -8.26
C TYR A 47 4.73 5.34 -7.27
N VAL A 48 3.84 5.26 -6.27
CA VAL A 48 3.69 4.14 -5.36
C VAL A 48 2.25 3.64 -5.47
N PHE A 49 2.09 2.34 -5.79
CA PHE A 49 0.77 1.74 -5.84
C PHE A 49 0.24 1.52 -4.43
N LYS A 50 -0.95 2.05 -4.15
CA LYS A 50 -1.61 1.88 -2.86
C LYS A 50 -2.83 0.98 -3.01
N GLY A 51 -2.94 -0.01 -2.14
CA GLY A 51 -4.13 -0.82 -2.03
C GLY A 51 -4.24 -1.41 -0.64
N SER A 52 -5.44 -1.38 -0.07
CA SER A 52 -5.71 -2.05 1.20
C SER A 52 -6.06 -3.52 0.95
N TYR A 53 -5.47 -4.43 1.70
CA TYR A 53 -5.83 -5.84 1.62
C TYR A 53 -7.16 -6.13 2.33
N ARG A 54 -7.56 -5.25 3.25
CA ARG A 54 -8.82 -5.34 3.98
C ARG A 54 -9.34 -3.93 4.30
N LYS A 55 -10.64 -3.72 4.17
CA LYS A 55 -11.29 -2.47 4.54
C LYS A 55 -11.82 -2.54 5.98
N ALA A 56 -11.15 -1.86 6.89
CA ALA A 56 -11.51 -1.82 8.32
C ALA A 56 -12.50 -0.69 8.65
N ASN A 57 -12.38 0.47 8.00
CA ASN A 57 -13.17 1.67 8.30
C ASN A 57 -14.49 1.73 7.50
N ARG A 58 -15.28 0.65 7.57
CA ARG A 58 -16.58 0.61 6.90
C ARG A 58 -17.67 1.26 7.74
N SER A 59 -18.67 1.83 7.07
CA SER A 59 -19.83 2.47 7.73
C SER A 59 -20.97 1.48 8.05
N ARG A 60 -20.96 0.29 7.48
CA ARG A 60 -21.99 -0.75 7.66
C ARG A 60 -21.34 -2.09 7.94
N LEU A 61 -22.00 -2.93 8.76
CA LEU A 61 -21.51 -4.28 9.07
C LEU A 61 -21.46 -5.19 7.85
N ASP A 62 -22.41 -5.03 6.92
CA ASP A 62 -22.52 -5.81 5.69
C ASP A 62 -21.69 -5.28 4.53
N SER A 63 -20.90 -4.22 4.74
CA SER A 63 -20.01 -3.68 3.71
C SER A 63 -18.90 -4.67 3.35
N PHE A 64 -18.50 -4.67 2.08
CA PHE A 64 -17.38 -5.47 1.60
C PHE A 64 -16.10 -5.14 2.36
N THR A 65 -15.42 -6.15 2.89
CA THR A 65 -14.18 -6.00 3.67
C THR A 65 -12.92 -6.46 2.94
N GLY A 66 -13.03 -7.41 2.01
CA GLY A 66 -11.89 -7.92 1.25
C GLY A 66 -12.11 -9.34 0.74
N ILE A 67 -11.14 -9.83 -0.03
CA ILE A 67 -11.14 -11.17 -0.65
C ILE A 67 -10.33 -12.20 0.15
N GLY A 68 -9.81 -11.80 1.32
CA GLY A 68 -8.87 -12.56 2.12
C GLY A 68 -7.51 -11.88 2.15
N ASP A 69 -6.94 -11.75 3.35
CA ASP A 69 -5.74 -10.94 3.58
C ASP A 69 -4.54 -11.44 2.77
N GLU A 70 -4.21 -12.72 2.85
CA GLU A 70 -3.07 -13.28 2.13
C GLU A 70 -3.23 -13.20 0.62
N LYS A 71 -4.42 -13.50 0.10
CA LYS A 71 -4.71 -13.39 -1.33
C LYS A 71 -4.52 -11.97 -1.84
N ALA A 72 -5.02 -10.98 -1.11
CA ALA A 72 -4.88 -9.58 -1.47
C ALA A 72 -3.42 -9.11 -1.39
N LEU A 73 -2.67 -9.53 -0.37
CA LEU A 73 -1.25 -9.22 -0.23
C LEU A 73 -0.41 -9.82 -1.37
N LYS A 74 -0.72 -11.03 -1.81
CA LYS A 74 -0.07 -11.64 -2.98
C LYS A 74 -0.36 -10.85 -4.27
N ILE A 75 -1.55 -10.31 -4.42
CA ILE A 75 -1.90 -9.44 -5.55
C ILE A 75 -1.08 -8.15 -5.52
N LEU A 76 -0.91 -7.53 -4.35
CA LEU A 76 -0.05 -6.36 -4.18
C LEU A 76 1.41 -6.67 -4.58
N ALA A 77 1.94 -7.80 -4.13
CA ALA A 77 3.28 -8.24 -4.52
C ALA A 77 3.40 -8.48 -6.03
N LYS A 78 2.34 -8.98 -6.67
CA LYS A 78 2.30 -9.17 -8.12
C LYS A 78 2.30 -7.84 -8.87
N VAL A 79 1.59 -6.84 -8.39
CA VAL A 79 1.64 -5.47 -8.95
C VAL A 79 3.07 -4.94 -8.89
N ARG A 80 3.73 -5.09 -7.72
CA ARG A 80 5.12 -4.66 -7.55
C ARG A 80 6.06 -5.31 -8.56
N SER A 81 5.99 -6.61 -8.74
CA SER A 81 6.87 -7.33 -9.65
C SER A 81 6.55 -7.10 -11.12
N THR A 82 5.27 -6.93 -11.47
CA THR A 82 4.83 -6.73 -12.85
C THR A 82 5.22 -5.35 -13.39
N PHE A 83 5.06 -4.30 -12.57
CA PHE A 83 5.26 -2.92 -13.01
C PHE A 83 6.54 -2.28 -12.45
N ASP A 84 7.28 -2.98 -11.62
CA ASP A 84 8.49 -2.49 -10.96
C ASP A 84 8.24 -1.15 -10.24
N VAL A 85 7.14 -1.10 -9.46
CA VAL A 85 6.75 0.06 -8.64
C VAL A 85 6.66 -0.35 -7.18
N PRO A 86 7.03 0.52 -6.24
CA PRO A 86 6.80 0.27 -4.83
C PRO A 86 5.31 0.14 -4.52
N VAL A 87 4.97 -0.66 -3.53
CA VAL A 87 3.59 -0.84 -3.08
C VAL A 87 3.45 -0.55 -1.60
N VAL A 88 2.29 -0.01 -1.24
CA VAL A 88 1.93 0.32 0.14
C VAL A 88 0.57 -0.28 0.48
N THR A 89 0.44 -0.79 1.68
CA THR A 89 -0.84 -1.20 2.27
C THR A 89 -0.95 -0.69 3.70
N ASP A 90 -2.16 -0.58 4.19
CA ASP A 90 -2.42 -0.23 5.58
C ASP A 90 -2.54 -1.49 6.44
N ILE A 91 -2.11 -1.37 7.70
CA ILE A 91 -2.26 -2.40 8.73
C ILE A 91 -3.13 -1.86 9.87
N HIS A 92 -3.79 -2.75 10.60
CA HIS A 92 -4.78 -2.37 11.61
C HIS A 92 -4.46 -2.94 13.00
N THR A 93 -3.69 -4.02 13.06
CA THR A 93 -3.25 -4.65 14.32
C THR A 93 -1.75 -4.95 14.27
N ALA A 94 -1.15 -5.06 15.45
CA ALA A 94 0.28 -5.37 15.57
C ALA A 94 0.64 -6.72 14.90
N SER A 95 -0.24 -7.72 15.00
CA SER A 95 0.00 -9.04 14.40
C SER A 95 0.02 -9.04 12.87
N GLU A 96 -0.57 -8.04 12.23
CA GLU A 96 -0.59 -7.94 10.77
C GLU A 96 0.72 -7.38 10.19
N ALA A 97 1.53 -6.70 11.01
CA ALA A 97 2.70 -5.98 10.54
C ALA A 97 3.73 -6.90 9.84
N GLU A 98 4.10 -8.00 10.45
CA GLU A 98 5.08 -8.94 9.88
C GLU A 98 4.55 -9.58 8.60
N MET A 99 3.30 -10.05 8.62
CA MET A 99 2.67 -10.65 7.46
C MET A 99 2.64 -9.68 6.26
N ALA A 100 2.19 -8.46 6.48
CA ALA A 100 2.11 -7.47 5.41
C ALA A 100 3.50 -7.07 4.89
N ALA A 101 4.49 -6.97 5.79
CA ALA A 101 5.85 -6.57 5.43
C ALA A 101 6.55 -7.54 4.46
N GLU A 102 6.10 -8.79 4.38
CA GLU A 102 6.63 -9.75 3.41
C GLU A 102 6.27 -9.39 1.96
N TYR A 103 5.17 -8.69 1.76
CA TYR A 103 4.58 -8.44 0.44
C TYR A 103 4.72 -6.99 -0.05
N VAL A 104 4.93 -6.03 0.87
CA VAL A 104 4.91 -4.60 0.52
C VAL A 104 6.18 -3.88 0.95
N ASP A 105 6.41 -2.70 0.38
CA ASP A 105 7.56 -1.86 0.69
C ASP A 105 7.27 -0.87 1.80
N VAL A 106 6.02 -0.44 1.91
CA VAL A 106 5.58 0.57 2.89
C VAL A 106 4.37 0.06 3.66
N LEU A 107 4.42 0.21 4.97
CA LEU A 107 3.28 -0.03 5.86
C LEU A 107 2.64 1.31 6.23
N GLN A 108 1.35 1.46 6.00
CA GLN A 108 0.60 2.64 6.38
C GLN A 108 -0.19 2.40 7.67
N ILE A 109 -0.09 3.34 8.59
CA ILE A 109 -0.93 3.39 9.80
C ILE A 109 -2.10 4.32 9.49
N PRO A 110 -3.36 3.84 9.50
CA PRO A 110 -4.53 4.68 9.29
C PRO A 110 -4.65 5.79 10.33
N ALA A 111 -5.24 6.92 9.95
CA ALA A 111 -5.35 8.09 10.82
C ALA A 111 -6.04 7.77 12.16
N PHE A 112 -7.09 6.96 12.15
CA PHE A 112 -7.81 6.61 13.38
C PHE A 112 -7.02 5.66 14.32
N LEU A 113 -5.89 5.11 13.86
CA LEU A 113 -5.00 4.23 14.63
C LEU A 113 -3.63 4.87 14.89
N CYS A 114 -3.42 6.12 14.54
CA CYS A 114 -2.11 6.78 14.59
C CYS A 114 -1.50 6.89 16.01
N ARG A 115 -2.30 6.72 17.04
CA ARG A 115 -1.87 6.74 18.45
C ARG A 115 -1.76 5.37 19.10
N GLN A 116 -1.96 4.30 18.35
CA GLN A 116 -1.85 2.92 18.87
C GLN A 116 -0.38 2.51 18.93
N THR A 117 0.22 2.62 20.11
CA THR A 117 1.66 2.38 20.32
C THR A 117 2.08 0.99 19.87
N ASP A 118 1.30 -0.04 20.18
CA ASP A 118 1.61 -1.43 19.82
C ASP A 118 1.73 -1.60 18.32
N LEU A 119 0.83 -0.97 17.56
CA LEU A 119 0.81 -1.01 16.11
C LEU A 119 2.02 -0.29 15.52
N LEU A 120 2.35 0.89 16.04
CA LEU A 120 3.50 1.67 15.60
C LEU A 120 4.81 0.92 15.85
N VAL A 121 4.97 0.32 17.03
CA VAL A 121 6.16 -0.46 17.38
C VAL A 121 6.28 -1.69 16.48
N ALA A 122 5.19 -2.43 16.27
CA ALA A 122 5.20 -3.60 15.40
C ALA A 122 5.58 -3.23 13.96
N ALA A 123 5.01 -2.16 13.43
CA ALA A 123 5.35 -1.67 12.09
C ALA A 123 6.84 -1.28 11.98
N ALA A 124 7.37 -0.54 12.96
CA ALA A 124 8.76 -0.11 12.96
C ALA A 124 9.74 -1.31 13.02
N ARG A 125 9.40 -2.36 13.75
CA ARG A 125 10.23 -3.55 13.87
C ARG A 125 10.39 -4.36 12.59
N THR A 126 9.49 -4.18 11.63
CA THR A 126 9.59 -4.89 10.33
C THR A 126 10.76 -4.39 9.48
N GLY A 127 11.31 -3.23 9.77
CA GLY A 127 12.33 -2.58 8.94
C GLY A 127 11.79 -1.95 7.65
N ARG A 128 10.47 -2.03 7.41
CA ARG A 128 9.83 -1.36 6.27
C ARG A 128 9.62 0.12 6.56
N ILE A 129 9.45 0.91 5.51
CA ILE A 129 9.07 2.31 5.66
C ILE A 129 7.67 2.37 6.26
N VAL A 130 7.50 3.19 7.27
CA VAL A 130 6.20 3.38 7.93
C VAL A 130 5.67 4.77 7.61
N LYS A 131 4.47 4.82 7.06
CA LYS A 131 3.72 6.05 6.82
C LYS A 131 2.61 6.15 7.86
N ASN A 132 2.77 7.06 8.80
CA ASN A 132 1.75 7.34 9.81
C ASN A 132 0.86 8.49 9.34
N LEU A 133 -0.44 8.26 9.27
CA LEU A 133 -1.43 9.28 8.94
C LEU A 133 -1.93 9.91 10.24
N SER A 134 -1.37 11.01 10.61
CA SER A 134 -1.79 11.78 11.79
C SER A 134 -2.63 12.99 11.42
#